data_7763227f6bf7a39a44687d417f024a01
#
_entry.id   7763227f6bf7a39a44687d417f024a01
#
_cell.length_a   1.000
_cell.length_b   1.000
_cell.length_c   1.000
_cell.angle_alpha   90.00
_cell.angle_beta   90.00
_cell.angle_gamma   90.00
#
_symmetry.space_group_name_H-M   'P 1'
#
loop_
_entity.id
_entity.type
_entity.pdbx_description
1 polymer ?
#
loop_
_entity_poly.entity_id
_entity_poly.type
_entity_poly.pdbx_seq_one_letter_code
_entity_poly.pdbx_strand_id
1 'polypeptide(L)'
;MSVKSICCIGAGYVGGPTMAVIALKCPEIKIVVVDKNKEKINLWNGDLNKLPVFEPGLKDIIANVRGVNLFFSTDIDTAIDESEIIFMAVNTPTKTKGEGAGMAADLTYVELCAQDIARVSKSDK
;
A
#
# COMPACT_ATOMS: atom_id res chain seq x y z
N MET A 1 -18.57 -12.52 -10.10
CA MET A 1 -17.83 -12.50 -8.81
C MET A 1 -17.30 -11.10 -8.55
N SER A 2 -17.52 -10.59 -7.36
CA SER A 2 -16.99 -9.28 -6.97
C SER A 2 -15.79 -9.45 -6.05
N VAL A 3 -14.80 -8.57 -6.20
CA VAL A 3 -13.66 -8.52 -5.29
C VAL A 3 -14.12 -7.97 -3.94
N LYS A 4 -13.66 -8.58 -2.85
CA LYS A 4 -14.02 -8.19 -1.48
C LYS A 4 -12.86 -7.65 -0.67
N SER A 5 -11.62 -7.95 -1.07
CA SER A 5 -10.43 -7.56 -0.31
C SER A 5 -9.27 -7.21 -1.23
N ILE A 6 -8.60 -6.13 -0.88
CA ILE A 6 -7.42 -5.61 -1.61
C ILE A 6 -6.31 -5.34 -0.59
N CYS A 7 -5.09 -5.73 -0.93
CA CYS A 7 -3.88 -5.34 -0.22
C CYS A 7 -3.06 -4.42 -1.11
N CYS A 8 -2.58 -3.32 -0.55
CA CYS A 8 -1.61 -2.44 -1.22
C CYS A 8 -0.30 -2.50 -0.45
N ILE A 9 0.77 -2.93 -1.11
CA ILE A 9 2.11 -2.96 -0.51
C ILE A 9 2.83 -1.67 -0.89
N GLY A 10 3.08 -0.84 0.09
CA GLY A 10 3.69 0.47 -0.06
C GLY A 10 2.73 1.59 0.33
N ALA A 11 3.03 2.28 1.43
CA ALA A 11 2.20 3.33 2.02
C ALA A 11 2.74 4.73 1.68
N GLY A 12 3.18 4.93 0.45
CA GLY A 12 3.72 6.19 -0.03
C GLY A 12 2.65 7.11 -0.63
N TYR A 13 3.10 8.13 -1.35
CA TYR A 13 2.23 9.14 -1.92
C TYR A 13 1.39 8.66 -3.11
N VAL A 14 1.67 7.48 -3.65
CA VAL A 14 0.85 6.85 -4.67
C VAL A 14 -0.11 5.85 -4.03
N GLY A 15 0.42 4.88 -3.27
CA GLY A 15 -0.37 3.81 -2.69
C GLY A 15 -1.41 4.30 -1.69
N GLY A 16 -1.03 5.16 -0.75
CA GLY A 16 -1.93 5.67 0.28
C GLY A 16 -3.14 6.40 -0.31
N PRO A 17 -2.93 7.49 -1.07
CA PRO A 17 -4.04 8.25 -1.64
C PRO A 17 -4.89 7.44 -2.62
N THR A 18 -4.29 6.58 -3.44
CA THR A 18 -5.02 5.76 -4.40
C THR A 18 -5.98 4.81 -3.69
N MET A 19 -5.49 4.13 -2.66
CA MET A 19 -6.31 3.21 -1.88
C MET A 19 -7.41 3.92 -1.10
N ALA A 20 -7.15 5.13 -0.63
CA ALA A 20 -8.16 5.95 0.04
C ALA A 20 -9.34 6.27 -0.90
N VAL A 21 -9.05 6.64 -2.14
CA VAL A 21 -10.08 6.91 -3.15
C VAL A 21 -10.87 5.64 -3.48
N ILE A 22 -10.19 4.51 -3.66
CA ILE A 22 -10.87 3.24 -3.93
C ILE A 22 -11.79 2.86 -2.75
N ALA A 23 -11.31 3.01 -1.52
CA ALA A 23 -12.12 2.73 -0.33
C ALA A 23 -13.37 3.61 -0.28
N LEU A 24 -13.23 4.89 -0.63
CA LEU A 24 -14.37 5.82 -0.66
C LEU A 24 -15.41 5.42 -1.71
N LYS A 25 -14.96 5.02 -2.89
CA LYS A 25 -15.82 4.66 -4.02
C LYS A 25 -16.39 3.24 -3.93
N CYS A 26 -15.74 2.37 -3.19
CA CYS A 26 -16.10 0.96 -3.07
C CYS A 26 -16.22 0.57 -1.59
N PRO A 27 -17.26 1.04 -0.89
CA PRO A 27 -17.37 0.82 0.57
C PRO A 27 -17.52 -0.65 0.95
N GLU A 28 -17.88 -1.52 0.02
CA GLU A 28 -17.99 -2.97 0.24
C GLU A 28 -16.66 -3.71 0.19
N ILE A 29 -15.58 -3.05 -0.25
CA ILE A 29 -14.26 -3.66 -0.36
C ILE A 29 -13.44 -3.29 0.88
N LYS A 30 -12.84 -4.32 1.53
CA LYS A 30 -11.86 -4.10 2.59
C LYS A 30 -10.49 -3.91 1.96
N ILE A 31 -9.81 -2.83 2.32
CA ILE A 31 -8.50 -2.47 1.79
C ILE A 31 -7.51 -2.34 2.94
N VAL A 32 -6.37 -3.02 2.84
CA VAL A 32 -5.28 -2.91 3.80
C VAL A 32 -4.04 -2.41 3.07
N VAL A 33 -3.53 -1.27 3.52
CA VAL A 33 -2.27 -0.72 3.03
C VAL A 33 -1.18 -1.12 4.00
N VAL A 34 -0.15 -1.78 3.51
CA VAL A 34 0.95 -2.29 4.34
C VAL A 34 2.29 -1.71 3.92
N ASP A 35 3.17 -1.56 4.90
CA ASP A 35 4.52 -1.07 4.68
C ASP A 35 5.42 -1.58 5.82
N LYS A 36 6.68 -1.85 5.52
CA LYS A 36 7.66 -2.24 6.54
C LYS A 36 8.03 -1.06 7.43
N ASN A 37 7.85 0.17 6.96
CA ASN A 37 8.17 1.38 7.70
C ASN A 37 7.08 1.68 8.74
N LYS A 38 7.37 1.31 9.99
CA LYS A 38 6.44 1.47 11.11
C LYS A 38 6.07 2.94 11.35
N GLU A 39 7.02 3.85 11.20
CA GLU A 39 6.76 5.29 11.39
C GLU A 39 5.75 5.82 10.37
N LYS A 40 5.90 5.42 9.12
CA LYS A 40 4.97 5.78 8.06
C LYS A 40 3.57 5.28 8.34
N ILE A 41 3.43 4.02 8.75
CA ILE A 41 2.15 3.43 9.12
C ILE A 41 1.54 4.15 10.33
N ASN A 42 2.34 4.48 11.33
CA ASN A 42 1.87 5.24 12.49
C ASN A 42 1.33 6.61 12.08
N LEU A 43 1.96 7.28 11.12
CA LEU A 43 1.46 8.58 10.62
C LEU A 43 0.12 8.42 9.90
N TRP A 44 -0.05 7.37 9.10
CA TRP A 44 -1.34 7.11 8.45
C TRP A 44 -2.45 6.81 9.45
N ASN A 45 -2.13 6.20 10.58
CA ASN A 45 -3.08 5.86 11.65
C ASN A 45 -3.25 6.95 12.71
N GLY A 46 -2.45 8.00 12.65
CA GLY A 46 -2.42 9.05 13.65
C GLY A 46 -3.29 10.26 13.33
N ASP A 47 -2.81 11.43 13.75
CA ASP A 47 -3.48 12.71 13.56
C ASP A 47 -3.71 13.00 12.06
N LEU A 48 -4.95 13.29 11.70
CA LEU A 48 -5.34 13.62 10.31
C LEU A 48 -4.61 14.85 9.77
N ASN A 49 -4.14 15.74 10.65
CA ASN A 49 -3.37 16.91 10.24
C ASN A 49 -1.89 16.60 10.01
N LYS A 50 -1.45 15.37 10.30
CA LYS A 50 -0.05 14.94 10.22
C LYS A 50 0.14 13.73 9.31
N LEU A 51 -0.75 13.54 8.35
CA LEU A 51 -0.62 12.45 7.38
C LEU A 51 0.71 12.57 6.62
N PRO A 52 1.35 11.45 6.25
CA PRO A 52 2.67 11.48 5.61
C PRO A 52 2.65 12.01 4.17
N VAL A 53 1.46 12.19 3.60
CA VAL A 53 1.27 12.71 2.26
C VAL A 53 0.26 13.84 2.30
N PHE A 54 0.58 14.95 1.63
CA PHE A 54 -0.34 16.08 1.50
C PHE A 54 -0.95 16.12 0.10
N GLU A 55 -2.26 15.89 0.04
CA GLU A 55 -3.06 15.99 -1.18
C GLU A 55 -4.36 16.73 -0.83
N PRO A 56 -4.82 17.68 -1.67
CA PRO A 56 -6.09 18.34 -1.42
C PRO A 56 -7.24 17.35 -1.30
N GLY A 57 -8.00 17.43 -0.22
CA GLY A 57 -9.14 16.56 0.03
C GLY A 57 -8.82 15.20 0.64
N LEU A 58 -7.55 14.80 0.71
CA LEU A 58 -7.16 13.49 1.24
C LEU A 58 -7.56 13.32 2.70
N LYS A 59 -7.36 14.33 3.52
CA LYS A 59 -7.71 14.30 4.94
C LYS A 59 -9.17 13.92 5.16
N ASP A 60 -10.08 14.52 4.41
CA ASP A 60 -11.51 14.25 4.51
C ASP A 60 -11.84 12.83 4.07
N ILE A 61 -11.21 12.35 3.01
CA ILE A 61 -11.38 10.97 2.52
C ILE A 61 -10.92 9.99 3.59
N ILE A 62 -9.72 10.17 4.14
CA ILE A 62 -9.18 9.30 5.19
C ILE A 62 -10.09 9.31 6.42
N ALA A 63 -10.59 10.46 6.82
CA ALA A 63 -11.52 10.56 7.95
C ALA A 63 -12.78 9.71 7.76
N ASN A 64 -13.25 9.57 6.52
CA ASN A 64 -14.46 8.82 6.21
C ASN A 64 -14.24 7.31 6.09
N VAL A 65 -13.06 6.88 5.65
CA VAL A 65 -12.84 5.45 5.31
C VAL A 65 -11.91 4.72 6.28
N ARG A 66 -11.02 5.44 6.95
CA ARG A 66 -10.07 4.82 7.89
C ARG A 66 -10.82 4.16 9.06
N GLY A 67 -10.55 2.87 9.30
CA GLY A 67 -11.21 2.09 10.32
C GLY A 67 -12.59 1.58 9.91
N VAL A 68 -13.09 1.98 8.75
CA VAL A 68 -14.36 1.47 8.18
C VAL A 68 -14.03 0.35 7.20
N ASN A 69 -13.41 0.68 6.07
CA ASN A 69 -12.98 -0.30 5.08
C ASN A 69 -11.53 -0.07 4.59
N LEU A 70 -10.84 0.92 5.14
CA LEU A 70 -9.42 1.19 4.88
C LEU A 70 -8.61 1.05 6.15
N PHE A 71 -7.56 0.25 6.11
CA PHE A 71 -6.69 -0.04 7.24
C PHE A 71 -5.22 0.09 6.84
N PHE A 72 -4.38 0.50 7.78
CA PHE A 72 -2.94 0.62 7.58
C PHE A 72 -2.24 -0.27 8.60
N SER A 73 -1.31 -1.11 8.14
CA SER A 73 -0.65 -2.12 8.98
C SER A 73 0.79 -2.37 8.55
N THR A 74 1.60 -2.87 9.47
CA THR A 74 2.93 -3.41 9.17
C THR A 74 2.90 -4.93 8.97
N ASP A 75 1.77 -5.58 9.17
CA ASP A 75 1.61 -7.03 9.03
C ASP A 75 1.35 -7.40 7.57
N ILE A 76 2.44 -7.43 6.81
CA ILE A 76 2.40 -7.65 5.36
C ILE A 76 1.91 -9.06 5.04
N ASP A 77 2.40 -10.07 5.76
CA ASP A 77 2.10 -11.47 5.49
C ASP A 77 0.60 -11.78 5.62
N THR A 78 -0.02 -11.31 6.69
CA THR A 78 -1.46 -11.49 6.90
C THR A 78 -2.28 -10.78 5.82
N ALA A 79 -1.88 -9.57 5.46
CA ALA A 79 -2.59 -8.79 4.43
C ALA A 79 -2.52 -9.48 3.07
N ILE A 80 -1.37 -10.05 2.70
CA ILE A 80 -1.21 -10.81 1.46
C ILE A 80 -2.12 -12.05 1.48
N ASP A 81 -2.07 -12.81 2.56
CA ASP A 81 -2.83 -14.05 2.67
C ASP A 81 -4.34 -13.82 2.56
N GLU A 82 -4.85 -12.77 3.18
CA GLU A 82 -6.28 -12.48 3.26
C GLU A 82 -6.85 -11.73 2.05
N SER A 83 -6.01 -11.24 1.13
CA SER A 83 -6.46 -10.38 0.04
C SER A 83 -6.59 -11.12 -1.29
N GLU A 84 -7.56 -10.70 -2.09
CA GLU A 84 -7.81 -11.26 -3.43
C GLU A 84 -6.98 -10.55 -4.49
N ILE A 85 -6.75 -9.24 -4.34
CA ILE A 85 -5.96 -8.44 -5.26
C ILE A 85 -4.84 -7.77 -4.47
N ILE A 86 -3.64 -7.77 -5.05
CA ILE A 86 -2.47 -7.13 -4.45
C ILE A 86 -1.93 -6.07 -5.40
N PHE A 87 -1.90 -4.82 -4.91
CA PHE A 87 -1.24 -3.72 -5.60
C PHE A 87 0.17 -3.56 -5.04
N MET A 88 1.17 -3.50 -5.91
CA MET A 88 2.55 -3.21 -5.52
C MET A 88 2.84 -1.74 -5.81
N ALA A 89 2.89 -0.92 -4.77
CA ALA A 89 3.19 0.51 -4.87
C ALA A 89 4.50 0.84 -4.14
N VAL A 90 5.49 -0.03 -4.31
CA VAL A 90 6.81 0.12 -3.69
C VAL A 90 7.69 1.06 -4.53
N ASN A 91 8.71 1.64 -3.86
CA ASN A 91 9.62 2.56 -4.52
C ASN A 91 10.45 1.86 -5.60
N THR A 92 10.66 2.58 -6.71
CA THR A 92 11.58 2.18 -7.78
C THR A 92 12.60 3.32 -7.99
N PRO A 93 13.51 3.52 -7.01
CA PRO A 93 14.48 4.61 -7.13
C PRO A 93 15.42 4.41 -8.31
N THR A 94 16.01 5.50 -8.78
CA THR A 94 17.03 5.44 -9.84
C THR A 94 18.25 4.66 -9.30
N LYS A 95 18.79 3.75 -10.11
CA LYS A 95 20.00 3.00 -9.74
C LYS A 95 21.18 3.92 -9.50
N THR A 96 21.87 3.69 -8.41
CA THR A 96 23.08 4.46 -8.05
C THR A 96 24.36 3.69 -8.28
N LYS A 97 24.28 2.38 -8.56
CA LYS A 97 25.44 1.48 -8.73
C LYS A 97 25.16 0.50 -9.87
N GLY A 98 26.22 0.01 -10.47
CA GLY A 98 26.16 -1.01 -11.50
C GLY A 98 25.74 -0.48 -12.86
N GLU A 99 25.44 -1.39 -13.76
CA GLU A 99 25.02 -1.07 -15.12
C GLU A 99 23.67 -0.33 -15.10
N GLY A 100 23.57 0.74 -15.85
CA GLY A 100 22.37 1.58 -15.90
C GLY A 100 22.27 2.60 -14.76
N ALA A 101 23.32 2.75 -13.92
CA ALA A 101 23.33 3.72 -12.83
C ALA A 101 23.00 5.13 -13.33
N GLY A 102 22.10 5.82 -12.62
CA GLY A 102 21.65 7.16 -12.96
C GLY A 102 20.61 7.22 -14.08
N MET A 103 20.31 6.12 -14.77
CA MET A 103 19.42 6.07 -15.93
C MET A 103 18.32 5.01 -15.82
N ALA A 104 18.48 4.00 -14.98
CA ALA A 104 17.52 2.91 -14.84
C ALA A 104 16.92 2.88 -13.45
N ALA A 105 15.67 2.42 -13.34
CA ALA A 105 15.02 2.20 -12.05
C ALA A 105 15.65 1.00 -11.34
N ASP A 106 15.79 1.11 -10.03
CA ASP A 106 16.20 0.00 -9.17
C ASP A 106 14.93 -0.79 -8.79
N LEU A 107 14.86 -2.04 -9.26
CA LEU A 107 13.68 -2.89 -9.06
C LEU A 107 13.81 -3.81 -7.84
N THR A 108 14.81 -3.60 -6.98
CA THR A 108 15.05 -4.46 -5.81
C THR A 108 13.81 -4.61 -4.94
N TYR A 109 13.14 -3.49 -4.63
CA TYR A 109 11.94 -3.53 -3.80
C TYR A 109 10.77 -4.25 -4.47
N VAL A 110 10.62 -4.11 -5.79
CA VAL A 110 9.59 -4.81 -6.56
C VAL A 110 9.85 -6.32 -6.52
N GLU A 111 11.09 -6.74 -6.70
CA GLU A 111 11.48 -8.15 -6.67
C GLU A 111 11.25 -8.76 -5.29
N LEU A 112 11.64 -8.07 -4.21
CA LEU A 112 11.41 -8.54 -2.84
C LEU A 112 9.92 -8.66 -2.53
N CYS A 113 9.14 -7.70 -2.98
CA CYS A 113 7.68 -7.69 -2.83
C CYS A 113 7.05 -8.90 -3.55
N ALA A 114 7.47 -9.17 -4.79
CA ALA A 114 6.99 -10.32 -5.55
C ALA A 114 7.35 -11.64 -4.88
N GLN A 115 8.55 -11.75 -4.31
CA GLN A 115 8.97 -12.93 -3.55
C GLN A 115 8.10 -13.15 -2.32
N ASP A 116 7.77 -12.09 -1.57
CA ASP A 116 6.90 -12.16 -0.40
C ASP A 116 5.50 -12.64 -0.79
N ILE A 117 4.96 -12.13 -1.89
CA ILE A 117 3.65 -12.55 -2.39
C ILE A 117 3.67 -14.05 -2.73
N ALA A 118 4.68 -14.51 -3.44
CA ALA A 118 4.82 -15.91 -3.83
C ALA A 118 4.97 -16.83 -2.60
N ARG A 119 5.74 -16.38 -1.60
CA ARG A 119 6.00 -17.15 -0.37
C ARG A 119 4.75 -17.30 0.50
N VAL A 120 3.97 -16.25 0.62
CA VAL A 120 2.84 -16.18 1.56
C VAL A 120 1.53 -16.64 0.93
N SER A 121 1.35 -16.43 -0.38
CA SER A 121 0.08 -16.72 -1.05
C SER A 121 -0.27 -18.21 -1.03
N LYS A 122 -1.49 -18.49 -0.61
CA LYS A 122 -2.07 -19.86 -0.57
C LYS A 122 -3.10 -20.07 -1.66
N SER A 123 -3.41 -19.03 -2.42
CA SER A 123 -4.37 -19.05 -3.50
C SER A 123 -3.95 -18.07 -4.58
N ASP A 124 -4.62 -18.09 -5.71
CA ASP A 124 -4.38 -17.12 -6.77
C ASP A 124 -4.74 -15.70 -6.31
N LYS A 125 -3.95 -14.75 -6.74
CA LYS A 125 -4.13 -13.34 -6.40
C LYS A 125 -4.31 -12.45 -7.63
#